data_3eb840ae7064ac48263246e45c39b7aa
#
_entry.id   3eb840ae7064ac48263246e45c39b7aa
#
_cell.length_a   1.000
_cell.length_b   1.000
_cell.length_c   1.000
_cell.angle_alpha   90.00
_cell.angle_beta   90.00
_cell.angle_gamma   90.00
#
_symmetry.space_group_name_H-M   'P 1'
#
loop_
_entity.id
_entity.type
_entity.pdbx_description
1 polymer ?
#
loop_
_entity_poly.entity_id
_entity_poly.type
_entity_poly.pdbx_seq_one_letter_code
_entity_poly.pdbx_strand_id
1 'polypeptide(L)'
;MISRREFFVAATAAAALVADGGLPLSQLLASERLTQDDLLSFDPKGNVTLVHVTDFHAQLVPVHFREPSANFGVGEAKGRVPHITGAEFRRAFRLSDGSALAYALTSDDFAELARVYGAMGGLDRVATVIKAIRAERGDRVLLLDGGDTWTNSWTSLQTKGQDMVDAMALLKPDAMTAHWEFTLGEARVQEIVEGLGFPLLAQNVRDNEFEEKVFDGSRIFERGGVSIGVIGQAFPYTPIANPRWMIPNWSFGIRERELAAEIEALRGQGAELIVLLSHNGFDVDRKLAERVPGIDVILSGHTHDAVPEVTVVGRTLLVASGSNGKFVSRLDLDVRDKRIAGFSYRLIPVFAKAITPDPDMKAHIEAARAPFEKDLARVLGTTDTLLYRRGNF
;
A
#
# COMPACT_ATOMS: atom_id res chain seq x y z
N MET A 1 23.34 0.87 -14.83
CA MET A 1 22.38 -0.04 -15.49
C MET A 1 22.13 -1.17 -14.50
N ILE A 2 20.99 -1.10 -13.82
CA ILE A 2 20.58 -2.16 -12.89
C ILE A 2 20.08 -3.31 -13.75
N SER A 3 20.69 -4.46 -13.62
CA SER A 3 20.33 -5.61 -14.43
C SER A 3 18.95 -6.12 -14.02
N ARG A 4 18.08 -6.30 -14.98
CA ARG A 4 16.75 -6.91 -14.87
C ARG A 4 16.75 -8.34 -14.26
N ARG A 5 17.93 -8.85 -13.91
CA ARG A 5 18.14 -10.20 -13.41
C ARG A 5 17.81 -10.38 -11.91
N GLU A 6 17.89 -9.34 -11.11
CA GLU A 6 17.77 -9.49 -9.65
C GLU A 6 16.33 -9.57 -9.13
N PHE A 7 15.34 -9.18 -9.97
CA PHE A 7 13.91 -9.37 -9.66
C PHE A 7 13.48 -10.85 -9.68
N PHE A 8 14.26 -11.71 -10.32
CA PHE A 8 13.84 -13.07 -10.68
C PHE A 8 14.25 -14.17 -9.71
N VAL A 9 15.03 -13.92 -8.65
CA VAL A 9 15.53 -15.03 -7.83
C VAL A 9 14.43 -15.73 -7.03
N ALA A 10 13.39 -15.02 -6.61
CA ALA A 10 12.23 -15.66 -5.94
C ALA A 10 11.21 -16.26 -6.93
N ALA A 11 11.18 -15.78 -8.18
CA ALA A 11 10.32 -16.34 -9.23
C ALA A 11 11.00 -17.48 -10.01
N THR A 12 12.34 -17.57 -9.99
CA THR A 12 13.09 -18.56 -10.77
C THR A 12 13.22 -19.92 -10.10
N ALA A 13 13.02 -20.06 -8.80
CA ALA A 13 12.89 -21.37 -8.19
C ALA A 13 11.66 -22.13 -8.73
N ALA A 14 10.56 -21.44 -8.99
CA ALA A 14 9.37 -22.03 -9.58
C ALA A 14 9.47 -22.26 -11.12
N ALA A 15 10.28 -21.48 -11.83
CA ALA A 15 10.38 -21.57 -13.29
C ALA A 15 11.42 -22.59 -13.80
N ALA A 16 12.37 -23.01 -12.96
CA ALA A 16 13.44 -23.92 -13.39
C ALA A 16 13.00 -25.40 -13.53
N LEU A 17 11.82 -25.76 -13.03
CA LEU A 17 11.30 -27.15 -13.08
C LEU A 17 10.33 -27.45 -14.24
N VAL A 18 10.01 -26.47 -15.09
CA VAL A 18 9.05 -26.64 -16.19
C VAL A 18 9.69 -27.17 -17.49
N ALA A 19 10.98 -27.38 -17.53
CA ALA A 19 11.69 -27.74 -18.77
C ALA A 19 11.70 -29.21 -19.14
N ASP A 20 11.24 -30.13 -18.27
CA ASP A 20 11.22 -31.57 -18.62
C ASP A 20 9.98 -32.29 -18.05
N GLY A 21 9.04 -32.62 -18.96
CA GLY A 21 8.10 -33.72 -18.80
C GLY A 21 6.85 -33.50 -17.97
N GLY A 22 5.88 -32.77 -18.50
CA GLY A 22 4.44 -33.12 -18.52
C GLY A 22 3.70 -33.51 -17.25
N LEU A 23 3.95 -32.92 -16.09
CA LEU A 23 3.04 -33.07 -14.95
C LEU A 23 1.86 -32.09 -15.05
N PRO A 24 0.62 -32.50 -14.72
CA PRO A 24 -0.53 -31.59 -14.68
C PRO A 24 -0.27 -30.41 -13.75
N LEU A 25 -0.71 -29.22 -14.13
CA LEU A 25 -0.54 -27.97 -13.37
C LEU A 25 -0.94 -28.13 -11.89
N SER A 26 -1.95 -28.94 -11.59
CA SER A 26 -2.40 -29.29 -10.23
C SER A 26 -1.38 -30.08 -9.40
N GLN A 27 -0.46 -30.83 -10.02
CA GLN A 27 0.59 -31.57 -9.31
C GLN A 27 1.85 -30.73 -9.12
N LEU A 28 2.16 -29.84 -10.05
CA LEU A 28 3.25 -28.84 -9.89
C LEU A 28 2.91 -27.84 -8.77
N LEU A 29 1.65 -27.42 -8.67
CA LEU A 29 1.16 -26.48 -7.64
C LEU A 29 1.14 -27.12 -6.23
N ALA A 30 1.14 -28.45 -6.12
CA ALA A 30 1.15 -29.16 -4.82
C ALA A 30 2.55 -29.38 -4.24
N SER A 31 3.61 -29.20 -5.00
CA SER A 31 4.98 -29.58 -4.61
C SER A 31 5.83 -28.44 -4.03
N GLU A 32 5.51 -27.17 -4.28
CA GLU A 32 6.23 -26.02 -3.71
C GLU A 32 5.34 -25.23 -2.75
N ARG A 33 5.44 -25.56 -1.47
CA ARG A 33 4.87 -24.71 -0.42
C ARG A 33 5.70 -23.42 -0.37
N LEU A 34 5.10 -22.31 -0.83
CA LEU A 34 5.64 -20.98 -0.61
C LEU A 34 5.85 -20.77 0.91
N THR A 35 7.07 -20.47 1.29
CA THR A 35 7.44 -20.26 2.70
C THR A 35 7.59 -18.78 3.04
N GLN A 36 7.62 -18.46 4.32
CA GLN A 36 7.91 -17.11 4.79
C GLN A 36 9.30 -16.65 4.33
N ASP A 37 10.29 -17.54 4.36
CA ASP A 37 11.66 -17.20 3.96
C ASP A 37 11.74 -16.85 2.46
N ASP A 38 10.98 -17.53 1.61
CA ASP A 38 10.91 -17.20 0.16
C ASP A 38 10.36 -15.78 -0.07
N LEU A 39 9.43 -15.35 0.77
CA LEU A 39 8.82 -14.02 0.69
C LEU A 39 9.69 -12.91 1.26
N LEU A 40 10.45 -13.21 2.31
CA LEU A 40 11.19 -12.21 3.09
C LEU A 40 12.70 -12.20 2.79
N SER A 41 13.23 -13.23 2.14
CA SER A 41 14.65 -13.28 1.78
C SER A 41 14.92 -12.47 0.52
N PHE A 42 15.66 -11.39 0.63
CA PHE A 42 16.20 -10.60 -0.48
C PHE A 42 17.39 -9.77 -0.02
N ASP A 43 18.32 -9.49 -0.93
CA ASP A 43 19.52 -8.72 -0.63
C ASP A 43 19.18 -7.24 -0.39
N PRO A 44 19.50 -6.70 0.81
CA PRO A 44 19.23 -5.31 1.11
C PRO A 44 20.16 -4.39 0.31
N LYS A 45 19.64 -3.23 -0.12
CA LYS A 45 20.44 -2.19 -0.79
C LYS A 45 20.45 -0.88 -0.03
N GLY A 46 21.56 -0.18 -0.16
CA GLY A 46 21.71 1.22 0.26
C GLY A 46 21.50 1.46 1.76
N ASN A 47 21.25 2.71 2.07
CA ASN A 47 21.20 3.24 3.42
C ASN A 47 19.81 3.65 3.91
N VAL A 48 18.79 3.68 3.04
CA VAL A 48 17.40 4.00 3.40
C VAL A 48 16.48 2.88 2.93
N THR A 49 15.49 2.52 3.74
CA THR A 49 14.42 1.58 3.38
C THR A 49 13.06 2.24 3.63
N LEU A 50 12.33 2.54 2.57
CA LEU A 50 10.94 2.96 2.65
C LEU A 50 10.06 1.73 2.63
N VAL A 51 9.22 1.58 3.65
CA VAL A 51 8.18 0.57 3.71
C VAL A 51 6.84 1.28 3.57
N HIS A 52 6.03 0.85 2.60
CA HIS A 52 4.75 1.48 2.35
C HIS A 52 3.62 0.47 2.41
N VAL A 53 2.60 0.85 3.16
CA VAL A 53 1.30 0.20 3.25
C VAL A 53 0.23 1.25 2.98
N THR A 54 -0.93 0.85 2.47
CA THR A 54 -2.01 1.77 2.13
C THR A 54 -3.33 1.02 1.97
N ASP A 55 -4.43 1.74 2.02
CA ASP A 55 -5.76 1.23 1.66
C ASP A 55 -6.13 -0.05 2.41
N PHE A 56 -5.85 -0.10 3.72
CA PHE A 56 -6.23 -1.24 4.55
C PHE A 56 -7.75 -1.45 4.59
N HIS A 57 -8.52 -0.35 4.52
CA HIS A 57 -9.97 -0.36 4.61
C HIS A 57 -10.49 -1.13 5.83
N ALA A 58 -9.78 -0.96 6.94
CA ALA A 58 -10.03 -1.66 8.20
C ALA A 58 -10.11 -3.19 8.06
N GLN A 59 -9.35 -3.76 7.13
CA GLN A 59 -9.30 -5.19 6.89
C GLN A 59 -8.30 -5.85 7.86
N LEU A 60 -8.81 -6.28 9.02
CA LEU A 60 -8.00 -6.89 10.09
C LEU A 60 -7.55 -8.32 9.76
N VAL A 61 -8.41 -9.10 9.09
CA VAL A 61 -8.20 -10.53 8.83
C VAL A 61 -7.93 -10.82 7.36
N PRO A 62 -7.28 -11.95 7.02
CA PRO A 62 -7.04 -12.33 5.62
C PRO A 62 -8.35 -12.48 4.82
N VAL A 63 -8.28 -12.14 3.54
CA VAL A 63 -9.43 -12.17 2.62
C VAL A 63 -9.16 -12.93 1.34
N HIS A 64 -10.22 -13.51 0.80
CA HIS A 64 -10.30 -14.00 -0.57
C HIS A 64 -10.89 -12.90 -1.45
N PHE A 65 -10.15 -11.83 -1.68
CA PHE A 65 -10.61 -10.67 -2.44
C PHE A 65 -9.59 -10.28 -3.51
N ARG A 66 -10.08 -10.01 -4.71
CA ARG A 66 -9.32 -9.41 -5.82
C ARG A 66 -10.10 -8.25 -6.39
N GLU A 67 -9.38 -7.22 -6.76
CA GLU A 67 -9.94 -6.19 -7.60
C GLU A 67 -10.33 -6.82 -8.95
N PRO A 68 -11.47 -6.42 -9.55
CA PRO A 68 -11.87 -6.96 -10.83
C PRO A 68 -10.85 -6.62 -11.91
N SER A 69 -10.69 -7.51 -12.90
CA SER A 69 -9.87 -7.27 -14.08
C SER A 69 -10.55 -6.26 -15.00
N ALA A 70 -10.48 -4.98 -14.65
CA ALA A 70 -11.06 -3.90 -15.42
C ALA A 70 -9.98 -2.88 -15.79
N ASN A 71 -9.87 -2.57 -17.08
CA ASN A 71 -8.98 -1.53 -17.58
C ASN A 71 -9.77 -0.22 -17.72
N PHE A 72 -9.51 0.72 -16.83
CA PHE A 72 -10.15 2.05 -16.83
C PHE A 72 -9.26 3.14 -17.45
N GLY A 73 -8.14 2.77 -18.05
CA GLY A 73 -7.25 3.73 -18.70
C GLY A 73 -7.94 4.46 -19.85
N VAL A 74 -7.87 5.80 -19.82
CA VAL A 74 -8.41 6.68 -20.86
C VAL A 74 -7.27 7.41 -21.58
N GLY A 75 -7.47 7.74 -22.86
CA GLY A 75 -6.49 8.47 -23.66
C GLY A 75 -5.14 7.72 -23.69
N GLU A 76 -4.07 8.40 -23.31
CA GLU A 76 -2.71 7.86 -23.30
C GLU A 76 -2.44 6.81 -22.19
N ALA A 77 -3.28 6.74 -21.16
CA ALA A 77 -3.17 5.76 -20.08
C ALA A 77 -3.67 4.37 -20.49
N LYS A 78 -4.51 4.30 -21.55
CA LYS A 78 -5.09 3.04 -22.03
C LYS A 78 -3.99 2.05 -22.43
N GLY A 79 -4.06 0.83 -21.88
CA GLY A 79 -3.10 -0.24 -22.19
C GLY A 79 -1.69 -0.02 -21.63
N ARG A 80 -1.54 0.89 -20.67
CA ARG A 80 -0.30 1.09 -19.89
C ARG A 80 -0.53 0.74 -18.43
N VAL A 81 0.55 0.43 -17.72
CA VAL A 81 0.51 0.25 -16.26
C VAL A 81 -0.03 1.54 -15.60
N PRO A 82 -0.98 1.43 -14.68
CA PRO A 82 -1.58 0.22 -14.07
C PRO A 82 -2.80 -0.33 -14.82
N HIS A 83 -3.21 0.26 -15.95
CA HIS A 83 -4.43 -0.04 -16.69
C HIS A 83 -4.31 -1.23 -17.65
N ILE A 84 -3.56 -2.24 -17.25
CA ILE A 84 -3.48 -3.54 -17.91
C ILE A 84 -3.88 -4.62 -16.93
N THR A 85 -4.57 -5.66 -17.40
CA THR A 85 -5.14 -6.71 -16.54
C THR A 85 -4.95 -8.10 -17.16
N GLY A 86 -5.13 -9.14 -16.37
CA GLY A 86 -5.17 -10.53 -16.83
C GLY A 86 -3.89 -10.94 -17.58
N ALA A 87 -4.07 -11.57 -18.73
CA ALA A 87 -2.96 -12.06 -19.56
C ALA A 87 -2.00 -10.96 -20.02
N GLU A 88 -2.51 -9.73 -20.22
CA GLU A 88 -1.69 -8.59 -20.61
C GLU A 88 -0.78 -8.16 -19.46
N PHE A 89 -1.31 -8.09 -18.25
CA PHE A 89 -0.55 -7.82 -17.02
C PHE A 89 0.53 -8.89 -16.80
N ARG A 90 0.15 -10.18 -16.89
CA ARG A 90 1.11 -11.29 -16.74
C ARG A 90 2.26 -11.20 -17.75
N ARG A 91 1.96 -10.88 -19.02
CA ARG A 91 3.01 -10.69 -20.05
C ARG A 91 3.92 -9.52 -19.73
N ALA A 92 3.34 -8.37 -19.33
CA ALA A 92 4.12 -7.16 -19.03
C ALA A 92 5.12 -7.40 -17.89
N PHE A 93 4.69 -8.09 -16.82
CA PHE A 93 5.50 -8.39 -15.66
C PHE A 93 6.13 -9.80 -15.67
N ARG A 94 6.01 -10.55 -16.77
CA ARG A 94 6.59 -11.89 -16.96
C ARG A 94 6.19 -12.87 -15.86
N LEU A 95 4.93 -12.85 -15.47
CA LEU A 95 4.37 -13.76 -14.49
C LEU A 95 3.96 -15.06 -15.17
N SER A 96 4.41 -16.19 -14.63
CA SER A 96 3.98 -17.51 -15.11
C SER A 96 2.53 -17.78 -14.74
N ASP A 97 1.81 -18.43 -15.62
CA ASP A 97 0.43 -18.85 -15.40
C ASP A 97 0.34 -19.75 -14.15
N GLY A 98 -0.67 -19.53 -13.33
CA GLY A 98 -0.88 -20.30 -12.09
C GLY A 98 0.15 -20.06 -10.98
N SER A 99 1.12 -19.16 -11.17
CA SER A 99 2.11 -18.84 -10.13
C SER A 99 1.50 -18.07 -8.95
N ALA A 100 2.17 -18.11 -7.80
CA ALA A 100 1.76 -17.35 -6.62
C ALA A 100 1.64 -15.85 -6.92
N LEU A 101 2.56 -15.27 -7.71
CA LEU A 101 2.49 -13.85 -8.11
C LEU A 101 1.34 -13.58 -9.08
N ALA A 102 1.05 -14.47 -10.03
CA ALA A 102 -0.12 -14.34 -10.90
C ALA A 102 -1.41 -14.35 -10.06
N TYR A 103 -1.53 -15.27 -9.09
CA TYR A 103 -2.64 -15.29 -8.14
C TYR A 103 -2.73 -14.02 -7.28
N ALA A 104 -1.59 -13.51 -6.79
CA ALA A 104 -1.59 -12.32 -5.95
C ALA A 104 -2.03 -11.06 -6.71
N LEU A 105 -1.63 -10.92 -7.98
CA LEU A 105 -1.69 -9.68 -8.75
C LEU A 105 -2.79 -9.64 -9.81
N THR A 106 -3.42 -10.78 -10.11
CA THR A 106 -4.50 -10.86 -11.12
C THR A 106 -5.72 -11.58 -10.57
N SER A 107 -6.85 -11.52 -11.27
CA SER A 107 -8.03 -12.30 -10.97
C SER A 107 -8.15 -13.56 -11.84
N ASP A 108 -7.13 -13.86 -12.66
CA ASP A 108 -7.11 -15.02 -13.53
C ASP A 108 -7.13 -16.31 -12.69
N ASP A 109 -8.01 -17.25 -13.06
CA ASP A 109 -8.19 -18.54 -12.38
C ASP A 109 -8.38 -18.43 -10.85
N PHE A 110 -8.95 -17.31 -10.40
CA PHE A 110 -9.03 -16.93 -8.98
C PHE A 110 -9.57 -18.03 -8.09
N ALA A 111 -10.69 -18.67 -8.46
CA ALA A 111 -11.35 -19.68 -7.63
C ALA A 111 -10.48 -20.95 -7.45
N GLU A 112 -9.73 -21.33 -8.47
CA GLU A 112 -8.81 -22.47 -8.42
C GLU A 112 -7.56 -22.14 -7.61
N LEU A 113 -6.93 -21.02 -7.92
CA LEU A 113 -5.68 -20.60 -7.27
C LEU A 113 -5.90 -20.23 -5.80
N ALA A 114 -7.09 -19.73 -5.43
CA ALA A 114 -7.45 -19.49 -4.04
C ALA A 114 -7.50 -20.77 -3.18
N ARG A 115 -7.83 -21.93 -3.77
CA ARG A 115 -7.73 -23.20 -3.05
C ARG A 115 -6.28 -23.58 -2.76
N VAL A 116 -5.39 -23.27 -3.67
CA VAL A 116 -3.93 -23.55 -3.55
C VAL A 116 -3.28 -22.57 -2.57
N TYR A 117 -3.33 -21.29 -2.87
CA TYR A 117 -2.59 -20.26 -2.14
C TYR A 117 -3.33 -19.71 -0.91
N GLY A 118 -4.66 -19.83 -0.88
CA GLY A 118 -5.49 -19.38 0.25
C GLY A 118 -5.76 -17.87 0.24
N ALA A 119 -6.20 -17.36 1.38
CA ALA A 119 -6.45 -15.95 1.60
C ALA A 119 -5.14 -15.13 1.64
N MET A 120 -5.25 -13.85 1.36
CA MET A 120 -4.14 -12.88 1.47
C MET A 120 -4.46 -11.79 2.49
N GLY A 121 -3.42 -11.11 2.96
CA GLY A 121 -3.54 -10.06 3.95
C GLY A 121 -3.62 -10.60 5.37
N GLY A 122 -4.26 -9.80 6.22
CA GLY A 122 -4.29 -9.97 7.67
C GLY A 122 -3.23 -9.10 8.33
N LEU A 123 -3.68 -8.18 9.17
CA LEU A 123 -2.80 -7.17 9.76
C LEU A 123 -1.74 -7.80 10.68
N ASP A 124 -2.05 -8.96 11.28
CA ASP A 124 -1.10 -9.77 12.04
C ASP A 124 0.07 -10.31 11.20
N ARG A 125 -0.16 -10.60 9.92
CA ARG A 125 0.87 -11.05 8.98
C ARG A 125 1.64 -9.87 8.40
N VAL A 126 0.95 -8.77 8.13
CA VAL A 126 1.60 -7.49 7.77
C VAL A 126 2.57 -7.07 8.87
N ALA A 127 2.18 -7.20 10.14
CA ALA A 127 3.05 -6.90 11.28
C ALA A 127 4.30 -7.78 11.29
N THR A 128 4.18 -9.07 10.98
CA THR A 128 5.34 -9.99 10.85
C THR A 128 6.30 -9.53 9.75
N VAL A 129 5.78 -9.17 8.56
CA VAL A 129 6.61 -8.67 7.45
C VAL A 129 7.35 -7.40 7.84
N ILE A 130 6.66 -6.44 8.45
CA ILE A 130 7.26 -5.17 8.88
C ILE A 130 8.30 -5.39 9.98
N LYS A 131 8.01 -6.24 10.97
CA LYS A 131 8.97 -6.60 12.04
C LYS A 131 10.23 -7.25 11.46
N ALA A 132 10.09 -8.13 10.46
CA ALA A 132 11.23 -8.76 9.78
C ALA A 132 12.10 -7.72 9.05
N ILE A 133 11.49 -6.80 8.30
CA ILE A 133 12.22 -5.72 7.62
C ILE A 133 12.95 -4.83 8.64
N ARG A 134 12.27 -4.45 9.74
CA ARG A 134 12.88 -3.66 10.80
C ARG A 134 14.04 -4.39 11.50
N ALA A 135 13.92 -5.70 11.71
CA ALA A 135 14.99 -6.51 12.29
C ALA A 135 16.23 -6.56 11.39
N GLU A 136 16.03 -6.62 10.08
CA GLU A 136 17.12 -6.65 9.11
C GLU A 136 17.78 -5.27 8.89
N ARG A 137 16.96 -4.21 8.81
CA ARG A 137 17.42 -2.88 8.37
C ARG A 137 17.68 -1.90 9.49
N GLY A 138 17.18 -2.17 10.70
CA GLY A 138 17.38 -1.32 11.89
C GLY A 138 16.85 0.11 11.70
N ASP A 139 17.69 1.08 12.00
CA ASP A 139 17.41 2.53 11.94
C ASP A 139 17.22 3.10 10.52
N ARG A 140 17.39 2.28 9.49
CA ARG A 140 17.23 2.68 8.08
C ARG A 140 15.78 2.65 7.61
N VAL A 141 14.87 2.07 8.40
CA VAL A 141 13.47 1.88 8.01
C VAL A 141 12.63 3.11 8.30
N LEU A 142 11.88 3.53 7.30
CA LEU A 142 10.79 4.50 7.42
C LEU A 142 9.50 3.81 6.95
N LEU A 143 8.57 3.56 7.87
CA LEU A 143 7.27 2.96 7.58
C LEU A 143 6.22 4.06 7.38
N LEU A 144 5.59 4.08 6.21
CA LEU A 144 4.62 5.08 5.82
C LEU A 144 3.28 4.44 5.45
N ASP A 145 2.19 5.01 5.96
CA ASP A 145 0.82 4.59 5.68
C ASP A 145 0.15 5.59 4.72
N GLY A 146 -0.24 5.09 3.55
CA GLY A 146 -0.85 5.89 2.48
C GLY A 146 -2.29 6.33 2.74
N GLY A 147 -2.91 5.99 3.88
CA GLY A 147 -4.31 6.33 4.19
C GLY A 147 -5.33 5.28 3.74
N ASP A 148 -6.60 5.59 3.88
CA ASP A 148 -7.73 4.64 3.78
C ASP A 148 -7.58 3.46 4.73
N THR A 149 -7.15 3.77 5.96
CA THR A 149 -6.77 2.77 6.94
C THR A 149 -7.90 2.47 7.94
N TRP A 150 -8.58 3.53 8.49
CA TRP A 150 -9.43 3.40 9.68
C TRP A 150 -10.87 2.98 9.40
N THR A 151 -11.31 2.95 8.17
CA THR A 151 -12.73 2.80 7.81
C THR A 151 -12.98 1.67 6.81
N ASN A 152 -14.27 1.33 6.62
CA ASN A 152 -14.81 0.41 5.60
C ASN A 152 -14.95 -1.05 6.03
N SER A 153 -14.81 -1.40 7.32
CA SER A 153 -15.28 -2.68 7.86
C SER A 153 -16.45 -2.49 8.82
N TRP A 154 -17.15 -3.60 9.13
CA TRP A 154 -18.20 -3.59 10.14
C TRP A 154 -17.65 -3.24 11.52
N THR A 155 -16.51 -3.81 11.87
CA THR A 155 -15.85 -3.55 13.15
C THR A 155 -15.49 -2.08 13.27
N SER A 156 -14.85 -1.50 12.26
CA SER A 156 -14.46 -0.09 12.28
C SER A 156 -15.66 0.87 12.31
N LEU A 157 -16.77 0.49 11.68
CA LEU A 157 -18.01 1.26 11.76
C LEU A 157 -18.52 1.30 13.21
N GLN A 158 -18.52 0.18 13.92
CA GLN A 158 -18.99 0.09 15.32
C GLN A 158 -18.04 0.80 16.29
N THR A 159 -16.74 0.71 16.07
CA THR A 159 -15.69 1.31 16.91
C THR A 159 -15.37 2.75 16.52
N LYS A 160 -15.96 3.28 15.44
CA LYS A 160 -15.59 4.57 14.85
C LYS A 160 -14.08 4.68 14.56
N GLY A 161 -13.52 3.61 13.98
CA GLY A 161 -12.13 3.51 13.60
C GLY A 161 -11.15 3.15 14.72
N GLN A 162 -11.61 3.04 15.99
CA GLN A 162 -10.70 2.81 17.11
C GLN A 162 -9.94 1.48 17.02
N ASP A 163 -10.58 0.43 16.52
CA ASP A 163 -9.97 -0.88 16.29
C ASP A 163 -8.70 -0.78 15.41
N MET A 164 -8.76 0.04 14.37
CA MET A 164 -7.61 0.26 13.48
C MET A 164 -6.59 1.23 14.08
N VAL A 165 -7.03 2.27 14.78
CA VAL A 165 -6.13 3.21 15.48
C VAL A 165 -5.24 2.44 16.47
N ASP A 166 -5.83 1.55 17.26
CA ASP A 166 -5.10 0.73 18.23
C ASP A 166 -4.17 -0.28 17.53
N ALA A 167 -4.62 -0.86 16.41
CA ALA A 167 -3.79 -1.73 15.57
C ALA A 167 -2.59 -0.97 14.97
N MET A 168 -2.79 0.24 14.49
CA MET A 168 -1.71 1.07 13.96
C MET A 168 -0.73 1.52 15.05
N ALA A 169 -1.20 1.72 16.29
CA ALA A 169 -0.32 1.95 17.44
C ALA A 169 0.63 0.77 17.71
N LEU A 170 0.21 -0.47 17.42
CA LEU A 170 1.08 -1.66 17.47
C LEU A 170 2.02 -1.74 16.27
N LEU A 171 1.56 -1.37 15.08
CA LEU A 171 2.34 -1.40 13.86
C LEU A 171 3.40 -0.30 13.81
N LYS A 172 3.12 0.84 14.44
CA LYS A 172 4.00 2.01 14.61
C LYS A 172 4.51 2.56 13.27
N PRO A 173 3.64 3.07 12.38
CA PRO A 173 4.11 3.84 11.24
C PRO A 173 4.81 5.13 11.71
N ASP A 174 5.69 5.65 10.87
CA ASP A 174 6.39 6.91 11.14
C ASP A 174 5.54 8.13 10.75
N ALA A 175 4.69 7.98 9.73
CA ALA A 175 3.67 8.94 9.33
C ALA A 175 2.55 8.26 8.54
N MET A 176 1.41 8.95 8.44
CA MET A 176 0.30 8.58 7.56
C MET A 176 -0.24 9.80 6.82
N THR A 177 -0.99 9.54 5.73
CA THR A 177 -1.92 10.50 5.12
C THR A 177 -3.35 9.97 5.22
N ALA A 178 -4.36 10.61 4.56
CA ALA A 178 -5.75 10.23 4.80
C ALA A 178 -6.67 10.44 3.58
N HIS A 179 -7.82 9.74 3.61
CA HIS A 179 -8.95 9.93 2.71
C HIS A 179 -10.29 9.61 3.39
N TRP A 180 -10.70 8.32 3.46
CA TRP A 180 -11.95 7.91 4.10
C TRP A 180 -11.97 8.13 5.61
N GLU A 181 -10.81 8.35 6.23
CA GLU A 181 -10.69 8.77 7.62
C GLU A 181 -11.57 9.99 7.92
N PHE A 182 -11.61 10.92 6.97
CA PHE A 182 -12.40 12.16 7.09
C PHE A 182 -13.91 11.91 7.19
N THR A 183 -14.39 10.75 6.74
CA THR A 183 -15.82 10.40 6.85
C THR A 183 -16.28 10.08 8.27
N LEU A 184 -15.35 9.92 9.21
CA LEU A 184 -15.65 9.83 10.64
C LEU A 184 -16.15 11.18 11.21
N GLY A 185 -16.00 12.26 10.42
CA GLY A 185 -16.31 13.64 10.82
C GLY A 185 -15.14 14.35 11.49
N GLU A 186 -15.09 15.67 11.32
CA GLU A 186 -13.95 16.51 11.73
C GLU A 186 -13.55 16.32 13.20
N ALA A 187 -14.54 16.33 14.12
CA ALA A 187 -14.27 16.18 15.55
C ALA A 187 -13.63 14.83 15.89
N ARG A 188 -14.12 13.74 15.28
CA ARG A 188 -13.55 12.41 15.54
C ARG A 188 -12.16 12.26 14.95
N VAL A 189 -11.93 12.80 13.77
CA VAL A 189 -10.60 12.79 13.14
C VAL A 189 -9.58 13.53 14.00
N GLN A 190 -9.94 14.73 14.49
CA GLN A 190 -9.08 15.52 15.37
C GLN A 190 -8.77 14.78 16.67
N GLU A 191 -9.79 14.20 17.32
CA GLU A 191 -9.63 13.37 18.53
C GLU A 191 -8.63 12.22 18.31
N ILE A 192 -8.76 11.50 17.17
CA ILE A 192 -7.84 10.41 16.83
C ILE A 192 -6.42 10.96 16.62
N VAL A 193 -6.28 12.01 15.82
CA VAL A 193 -4.96 12.59 15.49
C VAL A 193 -4.21 13.08 16.72
N GLU A 194 -4.90 13.66 17.69
CA GLU A 194 -4.31 14.06 18.98
C GLU A 194 -3.76 12.87 19.78
N GLY A 195 -4.37 11.69 19.63
CA GLY A 195 -3.99 10.45 20.29
C GLY A 195 -3.03 9.55 19.51
N LEU A 196 -2.78 9.82 18.20
CA LEU A 196 -1.86 9.04 17.39
C LEU A 196 -0.42 9.22 17.87
N GLY A 197 0.32 8.15 18.03
CA GLY A 197 1.74 8.19 18.37
C GLY A 197 2.67 8.64 17.20
N PHE A 198 2.10 9.02 16.05
CA PHE A 198 2.77 9.44 14.81
C PHE A 198 1.92 10.49 14.08
N PRO A 199 2.50 11.34 13.22
CA PRO A 199 1.76 12.39 12.54
C PRO A 199 0.86 11.88 11.41
N LEU A 200 -0.35 12.47 11.30
CA LEU A 200 -1.10 12.52 10.08
C LEU A 200 -0.65 13.76 9.29
N LEU A 201 -0.14 13.55 8.08
CA LEU A 201 0.38 14.60 7.21
C LEU A 201 -0.59 14.86 6.06
N ALA A 202 -0.99 16.11 5.87
CA ALA A 202 -1.88 16.50 4.76
C ALA A 202 -1.65 17.98 4.38
N GLN A 203 -0.70 18.25 3.49
CA GLN A 203 -0.38 19.62 3.06
C GLN A 203 -1.53 20.32 2.35
N ASN A 204 -2.46 19.54 1.80
CA ASN A 204 -3.52 20.01 0.92
C ASN A 204 -4.90 20.14 1.58
N VAL A 205 -5.02 19.93 2.89
CA VAL A 205 -6.26 20.13 3.65
C VAL A 205 -6.21 21.47 4.37
N ARG A 206 -7.22 22.31 4.12
CA ARG A 206 -7.31 23.67 4.67
C ARG A 206 -8.67 23.89 5.35
N ASP A 207 -8.71 24.71 6.37
CA ASP A 207 -9.99 25.24 6.85
C ASP A 207 -10.61 26.18 5.82
N ASN A 208 -11.94 26.31 5.84
CA ASN A 208 -12.69 27.14 4.90
C ASN A 208 -12.76 28.62 5.30
N GLU A 209 -12.38 28.97 6.52
CA GLU A 209 -12.52 30.33 7.05
C GLU A 209 -11.26 31.16 6.78
N PHE A 210 -10.09 30.59 7.09
CA PHE A 210 -8.81 31.30 6.98
C PHE A 210 -7.85 30.70 5.96
N GLU A 211 -8.20 29.59 5.34
CA GLU A 211 -7.32 28.82 4.42
C GLU A 211 -6.02 28.31 5.08
N GLU A 212 -6.03 28.17 6.41
CA GLU A 212 -4.89 27.64 7.15
C GLU A 212 -4.83 26.11 7.04
N LYS A 213 -3.63 25.55 7.25
CA LYS A 213 -3.44 24.08 7.27
C LYS A 213 -4.17 23.48 8.48
N VAL A 214 -5.00 22.47 8.24
CA VAL A 214 -5.69 21.72 9.30
C VAL A 214 -4.72 20.70 9.96
N PHE A 215 -3.79 20.18 9.18
CA PHE A 215 -2.79 19.20 9.62
C PHE A 215 -1.38 19.66 9.25
N ASP A 216 -0.36 19.09 9.90
CA ASP A 216 1.01 19.25 9.44
C ASP A 216 1.12 18.83 7.98
N GLY A 217 1.76 19.66 7.14
CA GLY A 217 1.94 19.34 5.72
C GLY A 217 3.03 18.34 5.48
N SER A 218 4.09 18.39 6.31
CA SER A 218 5.30 17.59 6.14
C SER A 218 6.07 17.40 7.44
N ARG A 219 7.01 16.44 7.43
CA ARG A 219 7.96 16.22 8.52
C ARG A 219 9.30 15.69 7.99
N ILE A 220 10.39 16.06 8.66
CA ILE A 220 11.72 15.53 8.39
C ILE A 220 11.99 14.34 9.31
N PHE A 221 12.52 13.26 8.72
CA PHE A 221 12.95 12.04 9.41
C PHE A 221 14.41 11.74 9.08
N GLU A 222 15.18 11.32 10.08
CA GLU A 222 16.55 10.84 9.88
C GLU A 222 16.56 9.31 9.83
N ARG A 223 17.01 8.72 8.72
CA ARG A 223 17.11 7.27 8.56
C ARG A 223 18.41 6.92 7.82
N GLY A 224 19.20 6.00 8.40
CA GLY A 224 20.45 5.55 7.79
C GLY A 224 21.42 6.68 7.43
N GLY A 225 21.42 7.79 8.20
CA GLY A 225 22.24 8.97 7.97
C GLY A 225 21.74 9.89 6.85
N VAL A 226 20.49 9.75 6.42
CA VAL A 226 19.85 10.58 5.38
C VAL A 226 18.70 11.37 5.98
N SER A 227 18.65 12.68 5.72
CA SER A 227 17.54 13.56 6.07
C SER A 227 16.43 13.47 5.03
N ILE A 228 15.26 12.93 5.42
CA ILE A 228 14.14 12.63 4.54
C ILE A 228 12.97 13.54 4.85
N GLY A 229 12.61 14.42 3.92
CA GLY A 229 11.37 15.19 3.98
C GLY A 229 10.19 14.36 3.46
N VAL A 230 9.24 14.07 4.33
CA VAL A 230 7.99 13.41 3.95
C VAL A 230 6.89 14.45 3.90
N ILE A 231 6.20 14.56 2.76
CA ILE A 231 5.05 15.43 2.55
C ILE A 231 3.81 14.55 2.44
N GLY A 232 2.76 14.85 3.21
CA GLY A 232 1.49 14.16 3.10
C GLY A 232 0.56 14.84 2.09
N GLN A 233 -0.12 14.02 1.29
CA GLN A 233 -1.08 14.47 0.28
C GLN A 233 -2.35 13.64 0.43
N ALA A 234 -3.36 14.20 1.09
CA ALA A 234 -4.66 13.57 1.26
C ALA A 234 -5.45 13.57 -0.06
N PHE A 235 -6.46 12.70 -0.16
CA PHE A 235 -7.28 12.61 -1.37
C PHE A 235 -7.92 13.95 -1.75
N PRO A 236 -7.62 14.50 -2.94
CA PRO A 236 -7.96 15.87 -3.28
C PRO A 236 -9.44 16.09 -3.59
N TYR A 237 -10.20 15.02 -3.87
CA TYR A 237 -11.61 15.08 -4.26
C TYR A 237 -12.56 14.59 -3.17
N THR A 238 -12.12 14.53 -1.93
CA THR A 238 -12.92 14.09 -0.77
C THR A 238 -14.30 14.76 -0.69
N PRO A 239 -14.48 16.09 -0.92
CA PRO A 239 -15.80 16.71 -0.88
C PRO A 239 -16.73 16.38 -2.06
N ILE A 240 -16.20 15.74 -3.10
CA ILE A 240 -16.96 15.24 -4.25
C ILE A 240 -17.34 13.79 -4.05
N ALA A 241 -16.40 13.00 -3.50
CA ALA A 241 -16.58 11.58 -3.26
C ALA A 241 -17.48 11.27 -2.06
N ASN A 242 -17.62 12.22 -1.12
CA ASN A 242 -18.38 12.04 0.12
C ASN A 242 -19.41 13.20 0.33
N PRO A 243 -20.49 12.94 1.07
CA PRO A 243 -21.43 13.99 1.44
C PRO A 243 -20.73 15.14 2.18
N ARG A 244 -20.91 16.36 1.69
CA ARG A 244 -20.22 17.54 2.21
C ARG A 244 -20.48 17.81 3.69
N TRP A 245 -21.60 17.35 4.23
CA TRP A 245 -21.95 17.52 5.64
C TRP A 245 -21.02 16.75 6.60
N MET A 246 -20.25 15.74 6.11
CA MET A 246 -19.27 15.00 6.92
C MET A 246 -18.04 15.84 7.26
N ILE A 247 -17.66 16.75 6.33
CA ILE A 247 -16.48 17.60 6.42
C ILE A 247 -16.79 19.01 5.95
N PRO A 248 -17.73 19.72 6.63
CA PRO A 248 -18.26 20.99 6.12
C PRO A 248 -17.25 22.14 6.14
N ASN A 249 -16.26 22.09 7.05
CA ASN A 249 -15.37 23.22 7.32
C ASN A 249 -13.99 23.08 6.64
N TRP A 250 -13.74 21.99 5.91
CA TRP A 250 -12.45 21.76 5.27
C TRP A 250 -12.55 21.80 3.75
N SER A 251 -11.48 22.31 3.12
CA SER A 251 -11.28 22.31 1.68
C SER A 251 -10.10 21.41 1.30
N PHE A 252 -10.19 20.87 0.12
CA PHE A 252 -9.24 19.92 -0.45
C PHE A 252 -8.83 20.37 -1.85
N GLY A 253 -7.78 19.76 -2.41
CA GLY A 253 -7.30 20.01 -3.75
C GLY A 253 -5.93 19.40 -3.94
N ILE A 254 -5.40 19.36 -5.16
CA ILE A 254 -4.05 18.89 -5.42
C ILE A 254 -3.01 19.89 -4.89
N ARG A 255 -3.29 21.20 -5.03
CA ARG A 255 -2.48 22.30 -4.51
C ARG A 255 -0.99 22.22 -4.92
N GLU A 256 -0.75 22.14 -6.23
CA GLU A 256 0.61 21.98 -6.80
C GLU A 256 1.59 23.07 -6.37
N ARG A 257 1.12 24.34 -6.22
CA ARG A 257 1.97 25.47 -5.84
C ARG A 257 2.44 25.35 -4.39
N GLU A 258 1.52 24.99 -3.52
CA GLU A 258 1.78 24.78 -2.09
C GLU A 258 2.70 23.57 -1.90
N LEU A 259 2.50 22.50 -2.68
CA LEU A 259 3.39 21.35 -2.70
C LEU A 259 4.82 21.75 -3.12
N ALA A 260 4.96 22.53 -4.17
CA ALA A 260 6.27 23.02 -4.61
C ALA A 260 6.96 23.87 -3.53
N ALA A 261 6.21 24.76 -2.86
CA ALA A 261 6.74 25.55 -1.75
C ALA A 261 7.16 24.69 -0.55
N GLU A 262 6.42 23.64 -0.24
CA GLU A 262 6.75 22.67 0.81
C GLU A 262 8.06 21.93 0.50
N ILE A 263 8.25 21.52 -0.77
CA ILE A 263 9.50 20.89 -1.24
C ILE A 263 10.69 21.84 -1.04
N GLU A 264 10.56 23.09 -1.46
CA GLU A 264 11.62 24.11 -1.30
C GLU A 264 11.94 24.35 0.17
N ALA A 265 10.91 24.44 1.03
CA ALA A 265 11.09 24.63 2.47
C ALA A 265 11.84 23.46 3.11
N LEU A 266 11.49 22.23 2.79
CA LEU A 266 12.18 21.03 3.31
C LEU A 266 13.62 20.94 2.81
N ARG A 267 13.87 21.23 1.54
CA ARG A 267 15.24 21.32 0.99
C ARG A 267 16.06 22.39 1.68
N GLY A 268 15.45 23.55 1.96
CA GLY A 268 16.06 24.65 2.71
C GLY A 268 16.41 24.27 4.16
N GLN A 269 15.65 23.36 4.77
CA GLN A 269 15.90 22.78 6.08
C GLN A 269 16.91 21.62 6.07
N GLY A 270 17.42 21.25 4.90
CA GLY A 270 18.45 20.23 4.77
C GLY A 270 17.97 18.85 4.30
N ALA A 271 16.70 18.67 3.95
CA ALA A 271 16.23 17.39 3.43
C ALA A 271 17.00 16.96 2.18
N GLU A 272 17.54 15.76 2.22
CA GLU A 272 18.32 15.15 1.14
C GLU A 272 17.47 14.28 0.21
N LEU A 273 16.32 13.82 0.69
CA LEU A 273 15.34 13.03 -0.05
C LEU A 273 13.96 13.64 0.21
N ILE A 274 13.14 13.77 -0.84
CA ILE A 274 11.74 14.18 -0.73
C ILE A 274 10.84 13.01 -1.11
N VAL A 275 10.01 12.59 -0.17
CA VAL A 275 9.01 11.55 -0.32
C VAL A 275 7.62 12.18 -0.25
N LEU A 276 6.82 12.02 -1.30
CA LEU A 276 5.41 12.35 -1.29
C LEU A 276 4.62 11.09 -0.88
N LEU A 277 4.02 11.13 0.30
CA LEU A 277 3.08 10.12 0.77
C LEU A 277 1.69 10.52 0.30
N SER A 278 1.21 9.88 -0.76
CA SER A 278 0.08 10.39 -1.54
C SER A 278 -1.12 9.45 -1.56
N HIS A 279 -2.29 10.06 -1.40
CA HIS A 279 -3.58 9.39 -1.65
C HIS A 279 -4.31 9.95 -2.88
N ASN A 280 -3.60 10.52 -3.85
CA ASN A 280 -4.21 11.09 -5.06
C ASN A 280 -4.73 10.02 -6.04
N GLY A 281 -4.13 8.84 -6.03
CA GLY A 281 -4.27 7.81 -7.04
C GLY A 281 -3.16 7.88 -8.10
N PHE A 282 -2.87 6.72 -8.72
CA PHE A 282 -1.69 6.49 -9.55
C PHE A 282 -1.54 7.47 -10.73
N ASP A 283 -2.60 7.70 -11.50
CA ASP A 283 -2.52 8.57 -12.68
C ASP A 283 -2.33 10.04 -12.32
N VAL A 284 -2.96 10.49 -11.23
CA VAL A 284 -2.79 11.85 -10.70
C VAL A 284 -1.35 12.01 -10.21
N ASP A 285 -0.82 11.04 -9.49
CA ASP A 285 0.55 11.04 -8.97
C ASP A 285 1.59 10.99 -10.10
N ARG A 286 1.34 10.19 -11.14
CA ARG A 286 2.19 10.19 -12.33
C ARG A 286 2.22 11.56 -12.99
N LYS A 287 1.05 12.19 -13.14
CA LYS A 287 0.95 13.53 -13.70
C LYS A 287 1.62 14.59 -12.81
N LEU A 288 1.49 14.44 -11.50
CA LEU A 288 2.11 15.33 -10.52
C LEU A 288 3.64 15.25 -10.59
N ALA A 289 4.20 14.04 -10.73
CA ALA A 289 5.64 13.82 -10.92
C ALA A 289 6.19 14.52 -12.19
N GLU A 290 5.38 14.61 -13.26
CA GLU A 290 5.75 15.35 -14.48
C GLU A 290 5.73 16.89 -14.29
N ARG A 291 4.86 17.39 -13.39
CA ARG A 291 4.55 18.83 -13.26
C ARG A 291 5.27 19.51 -12.11
N VAL A 292 5.52 18.79 -11.02
CA VAL A 292 6.12 19.33 -9.80
C VAL A 292 7.53 18.76 -9.64
N PRO A 293 8.57 19.53 -9.95
CA PRO A 293 9.96 19.07 -9.81
C PRO A 293 10.36 18.96 -8.34
N GLY A 294 11.36 18.11 -8.07
CA GLY A 294 11.98 18.01 -6.74
C GLY A 294 11.46 16.88 -5.87
N ILE A 295 10.43 16.14 -6.32
CA ILE A 295 9.98 14.90 -5.67
C ILE A 295 10.88 13.75 -6.11
N ASP A 296 11.48 13.04 -5.14
CA ASP A 296 12.34 11.89 -5.45
C ASP A 296 11.55 10.58 -5.48
N VAL A 297 10.58 10.41 -4.56
CA VAL A 297 9.73 9.22 -4.45
C VAL A 297 8.28 9.63 -4.23
N ILE A 298 7.34 8.97 -4.93
CA ILE A 298 5.91 9.03 -4.61
C ILE A 298 5.47 7.63 -4.17
N LEU A 299 4.86 7.56 -2.99
CA LEU A 299 4.19 6.38 -2.47
C LEU A 299 2.68 6.60 -2.63
N SER A 300 2.08 5.92 -3.63
CA SER A 300 0.72 6.20 -4.09
C SER A 300 -0.30 5.23 -3.51
N GLY A 301 -1.42 5.75 -3.03
CA GLY A 301 -2.61 5.04 -2.57
C GLY A 301 -3.84 5.30 -3.43
N HIS A 302 -5.05 4.99 -2.92
CA HIS A 302 -6.37 5.25 -3.46
C HIS A 302 -6.83 4.33 -4.60
N THR A 303 -6.04 4.10 -5.63
CA THR A 303 -6.48 3.32 -6.80
C THR A 303 -6.34 1.81 -6.61
N HIS A 304 -5.80 1.37 -5.46
CA HIS A 304 -5.61 -0.05 -5.10
C HIS A 304 -4.68 -0.82 -6.05
N ASP A 305 -3.95 -0.11 -6.90
CA ASP A 305 -3.04 -0.73 -7.85
C ASP A 305 -1.90 -1.45 -7.14
N ALA A 306 -1.72 -2.72 -7.45
CA ALA A 306 -0.59 -3.52 -6.99
C ALA A 306 0.42 -3.64 -8.15
N VAL A 307 1.40 -2.74 -8.19
CA VAL A 307 2.38 -2.68 -9.28
C VAL A 307 3.71 -3.29 -8.80
N PRO A 308 4.13 -4.44 -9.38
CA PRO A 308 5.30 -5.18 -8.89
C PRO A 308 6.65 -4.55 -9.24
N GLU A 309 6.67 -3.49 -10.04
CA GLU A 309 7.86 -2.73 -10.44
C GLU A 309 7.66 -1.25 -10.18
N VAL A 310 8.76 -0.53 -9.91
CA VAL A 310 8.73 0.94 -9.79
C VAL A 310 8.45 1.56 -11.16
N THR A 311 7.49 2.48 -11.21
CA THR A 311 7.30 3.33 -12.39
C THR A 311 8.18 4.57 -12.27
N VAL A 312 9.08 4.76 -13.22
CA VAL A 312 10.00 5.91 -13.23
C VAL A 312 9.43 7.02 -14.11
N VAL A 313 9.18 8.18 -13.51
CA VAL A 313 8.68 9.38 -14.19
C VAL A 313 9.76 10.47 -14.09
N GLY A 314 10.48 10.70 -15.17
CA GLY A 314 11.65 11.56 -15.14
C GLY A 314 12.72 11.04 -14.16
N ARG A 315 12.82 11.65 -12.98
CA ARG A 315 13.70 11.20 -11.89
C ARG A 315 12.95 10.68 -10.68
N THR A 316 11.64 10.82 -10.66
CA THR A 316 10.77 10.41 -9.57
C THR A 316 10.46 8.91 -9.66
N LEU A 317 10.60 8.22 -8.54
CA LEU A 317 10.21 6.82 -8.38
C LEU A 317 8.75 6.77 -7.88
N LEU A 318 7.84 6.19 -8.65
CA LEU A 318 6.42 6.03 -8.28
C LEU A 318 6.14 4.58 -7.93
N VAL A 319 5.60 4.35 -6.72
CA VAL A 319 5.28 3.05 -6.13
C VAL A 319 3.80 2.98 -5.81
N ALA A 320 3.15 1.84 -6.10
CA ALA A 320 1.77 1.55 -5.74
C ALA A 320 1.68 0.18 -5.06
N SER A 321 1.10 0.13 -3.86
CA SER A 321 1.24 -0.97 -2.91
C SER A 321 -0.01 -1.85 -2.74
N GLY A 322 -0.97 -1.72 -3.65
CA GLY A 322 -2.23 -2.48 -3.58
C GLY A 322 -3.14 -2.03 -2.44
N SER A 323 -3.89 -2.95 -1.86
CA SER A 323 -4.91 -2.65 -0.85
C SER A 323 -5.19 -3.81 0.10
N ASN A 324 -6.03 -3.58 1.12
CA ASN A 324 -6.56 -4.57 2.07
C ASN A 324 -5.48 -5.38 2.80
N GLY A 325 -4.30 -4.80 3.01
CA GLY A 325 -3.18 -5.49 3.64
C GLY A 325 -2.63 -6.68 2.85
N LYS A 326 -3.02 -6.84 1.57
CA LYS A 326 -2.56 -7.94 0.71
C LYS A 326 -1.08 -7.84 0.32
N PHE A 327 -0.52 -6.64 0.43
CA PHE A 327 0.86 -6.35 0.05
C PHE A 327 1.54 -5.41 1.04
N VAL A 328 2.86 -5.53 1.11
CA VAL A 328 3.75 -4.55 1.73
C VAL A 328 4.82 -4.18 0.70
N SER A 329 4.94 -2.91 0.37
CA SER A 329 6.04 -2.44 -0.48
C SER A 329 7.29 -2.19 0.34
N ARG A 330 8.43 -2.66 -0.16
CA ARG A 330 9.76 -2.32 0.33
C ARG A 330 10.57 -1.69 -0.81
N LEU A 331 11.01 -0.47 -0.61
CA LEU A 331 11.90 0.26 -1.52
C LEU A 331 13.20 0.59 -0.77
N ASP A 332 14.25 -0.14 -1.10
CA ASP A 332 15.61 0.11 -0.59
C ASP A 332 16.30 1.12 -1.51
N LEU A 333 16.83 2.19 -0.93
CA LEU A 333 17.48 3.29 -1.63
C LEU A 333 18.95 3.41 -1.25
N ASP A 334 19.80 3.59 -2.24
CA ASP A 334 21.18 4.01 -2.08
C ASP A 334 21.25 5.52 -2.31
N VAL A 335 21.26 6.28 -1.23
CA VAL A 335 21.28 7.75 -1.28
C VAL A 335 22.70 8.25 -1.08
N ARG A 336 23.24 8.98 -2.07
CA ARG A 336 24.57 9.58 -2.06
C ARG A 336 24.49 10.98 -2.66
N ASP A 337 25.20 11.91 -2.08
CA ASP A 337 25.27 13.30 -2.56
C ASP A 337 23.87 13.91 -2.81
N LYS A 338 22.94 13.66 -1.88
CA LYS A 338 21.54 14.11 -1.92
C LYS A 338 20.76 13.59 -3.14
N ARG A 339 21.10 12.41 -3.63
CA ARG A 339 20.46 11.78 -4.80
C ARG A 339 20.33 10.27 -4.62
N ILE A 340 19.33 9.70 -5.26
CA ILE A 340 19.19 8.27 -5.38
C ILE A 340 20.20 7.78 -6.43
N ALA A 341 21.27 7.14 -5.98
CA ALA A 341 22.29 6.53 -6.83
C ALA A 341 21.86 5.14 -7.35
N GLY A 342 20.98 4.47 -6.61
CA GLY A 342 20.42 3.19 -6.98
C GLY A 342 19.26 2.79 -6.07
N PHE A 343 18.48 1.81 -6.49
CA PHE A 343 17.38 1.29 -5.68
C PHE A 343 17.14 -0.19 -5.94
N SER A 344 16.44 -0.83 -5.00
CA SER A 344 15.84 -2.15 -5.15
C SER A 344 14.40 -2.07 -4.63
N TYR A 345 13.47 -2.71 -5.34
CA TYR A 345 12.05 -2.68 -4.98
C TYR A 345 11.47 -4.08 -4.93
N ARG A 346 10.59 -4.30 -3.97
CA ARG A 346 9.78 -5.50 -3.88
C ARG A 346 8.38 -5.16 -3.36
N LEU A 347 7.37 -5.58 -4.11
CA LEU A 347 6.00 -5.68 -3.64
C LEU A 347 5.82 -7.07 -3.03
N ILE A 348 5.80 -7.16 -1.70
CA ILE A 348 5.76 -8.42 -0.95
C ILE A 348 4.30 -8.85 -0.80
N PRO A 349 3.85 -9.95 -1.42
CA PRO A 349 2.50 -10.45 -1.24
C PRO A 349 2.35 -11.13 0.13
N VAL A 350 1.31 -10.75 0.86
CA VAL A 350 1.03 -11.27 2.20
C VAL A 350 0.13 -12.49 2.10
N PHE A 351 0.71 -13.68 1.92
CA PHE A 351 -0.01 -14.94 1.88
C PHE A 351 -0.29 -15.47 3.29
N ALA A 352 -1.56 -15.62 3.64
CA ALA A 352 -1.97 -16.00 4.99
C ALA A 352 -1.49 -17.41 5.42
N LYS A 353 -1.29 -18.32 4.47
CA LYS A 353 -0.79 -19.67 4.73
C LYS A 353 0.74 -19.74 4.87
N ALA A 354 1.46 -18.76 4.30
CA ALA A 354 2.93 -18.77 4.28
C ALA A 354 3.54 -17.93 5.41
N ILE A 355 2.87 -16.85 5.83
CA ILE A 355 3.39 -15.92 6.84
C ILE A 355 2.77 -16.23 8.20
N THR A 356 3.62 -16.42 9.19
CA THR A 356 3.22 -16.64 10.58
C THR A 356 2.64 -15.35 11.15
N PRO A 357 1.46 -15.38 11.79
CA PRO A 357 0.87 -14.19 12.39
C PRO A 357 1.70 -13.67 13.57
N ASP A 358 1.85 -12.36 13.67
CA ASP A 358 2.42 -11.70 14.84
C ASP A 358 1.49 -11.90 16.05
N PRO A 359 1.98 -12.39 17.20
CA PRO A 359 1.13 -12.76 18.31
C PRO A 359 0.43 -11.57 18.97
N ASP A 360 1.08 -10.42 19.08
CA ASP A 360 0.51 -9.23 19.72
C ASP A 360 -0.61 -8.64 18.87
N MET A 361 -0.35 -8.49 17.57
CA MET A 361 -1.35 -8.02 16.61
C MET A 361 -2.52 -9.00 16.48
N LYS A 362 -2.25 -10.32 16.48
CA LYS A 362 -3.30 -11.34 16.47
C LYS A 362 -4.21 -11.23 17.69
N ALA A 363 -3.63 -11.11 18.88
CA ALA A 363 -4.41 -10.94 20.13
C ALA A 363 -5.27 -9.68 20.10
N HIS A 364 -4.74 -8.56 19.57
CA HIS A 364 -5.51 -7.34 19.37
C HIS A 364 -6.70 -7.56 18.41
N ILE A 365 -6.47 -8.18 17.25
CA ILE A 365 -7.51 -8.46 16.25
C ILE A 365 -8.63 -9.33 16.87
N GLU A 366 -8.27 -10.38 17.61
CA GLU A 366 -9.23 -11.25 18.28
C GLU A 366 -10.06 -10.46 19.30
N ALA A 367 -9.43 -9.62 20.11
CA ALA A 367 -10.11 -8.78 21.11
C ALA A 367 -11.06 -7.74 20.45
N ALA A 368 -10.59 -7.05 19.41
CA ALA A 368 -11.38 -6.06 18.68
C ALA A 368 -12.62 -6.65 17.99
N ARG A 369 -12.51 -7.88 17.48
CA ARG A 369 -13.59 -8.57 16.77
C ARG A 369 -14.54 -9.32 17.68
N ALA A 370 -14.10 -9.77 18.87
CA ALA A 370 -14.87 -10.62 19.78
C ALA A 370 -16.30 -10.12 20.07
N PRO A 371 -16.56 -8.81 20.30
CA PRO A 371 -17.91 -8.30 20.52
C PRO A 371 -18.86 -8.49 19.34
N PHE A 372 -18.33 -8.61 18.12
CA PHE A 372 -19.07 -8.61 16.85
C PHE A 372 -19.04 -9.97 16.15
N GLU A 373 -18.33 -10.97 16.67
CA GLU A 373 -18.07 -12.24 15.97
C GLU A 373 -19.37 -12.99 15.64
N LYS A 374 -20.37 -12.93 16.50
CA LYS A 374 -21.68 -13.52 16.25
C LYS A 374 -22.38 -12.94 15.03
N ASP A 375 -22.29 -11.63 14.84
CA ASP A 375 -22.90 -10.94 13.71
C ASP A 375 -22.06 -11.14 12.43
N LEU A 376 -20.72 -11.11 12.56
CA LEU A 376 -19.80 -11.34 11.47
C LEU A 376 -19.88 -12.77 10.91
N ALA A 377 -20.13 -13.76 11.76
CA ALA A 377 -20.26 -15.16 11.36
C ALA A 377 -21.65 -15.54 10.83
N ARG A 378 -22.64 -14.63 10.91
CA ARG A 378 -24.00 -14.92 10.49
C ARG A 378 -24.09 -15.09 8.97
N VAL A 379 -24.55 -16.26 8.54
CA VAL A 379 -24.86 -16.52 7.12
C VAL A 379 -26.11 -15.75 6.72
N LEU A 380 -25.98 -14.82 5.78
CA LEU A 380 -27.08 -14.01 5.25
C LEU A 380 -27.72 -14.64 4.00
N GLY A 381 -26.94 -15.41 3.25
CA GLY A 381 -27.36 -16.08 2.03
C GLY A 381 -26.23 -16.91 1.43
N THR A 382 -26.56 -17.66 0.40
CA THR A 382 -25.63 -18.46 -0.40
C THR A 382 -25.77 -18.10 -1.88
N THR A 383 -24.70 -18.24 -2.65
CA THR A 383 -24.70 -18.02 -4.11
C THR A 383 -23.99 -19.18 -4.80
N ASP A 384 -24.42 -19.52 -6.00
CA ASP A 384 -23.80 -20.57 -6.81
C ASP A 384 -22.60 -20.06 -7.61
N THR A 385 -22.45 -18.72 -7.71
CA THR A 385 -21.38 -18.08 -8.45
C THR A 385 -20.61 -17.09 -7.56
N LEU A 386 -19.39 -16.80 -7.96
CA LEU A 386 -18.60 -15.76 -7.30
C LEU A 386 -19.25 -14.38 -7.51
N LEU A 387 -19.52 -13.69 -6.43
CA LEU A 387 -19.99 -12.30 -6.46
C LEU A 387 -18.82 -11.34 -6.30
N TYR A 388 -18.67 -10.46 -7.27
CA TYR A 388 -17.70 -9.37 -7.18
C TYR A 388 -18.34 -8.13 -6.56
N ARG A 389 -17.64 -7.42 -5.72
CA ARG A 389 -18.10 -6.14 -5.15
C ARG A 389 -18.29 -5.07 -6.23
N ARG A 390 -17.49 -5.13 -7.29
CA ARG A 390 -17.53 -4.25 -8.47
C ARG A 390 -17.32 -5.11 -9.73
N GLY A 391 -17.87 -4.67 -10.85
CA GLY A 391 -17.58 -5.31 -12.14
C GLY A 391 -18.35 -6.60 -12.42
N ASN A 392 -19.53 -6.76 -11.87
CA ASN A 392 -20.49 -7.81 -12.24
C ASN A 392 -21.31 -7.41 -13.48
N PHE A 393 -20.66 -6.91 -14.52
CA PHE A 393 -21.34 -6.46 -15.72
C PHE A 393 -21.10 -7.43 -16.87
#